data_8b6a558b5144c3d2c3cb0c5c7ec2a9ae
#
_entry.id   8b6a558b5144c3d2c3cb0c5c7ec2a9ae
#
_cell.length_a   1.000
_cell.length_b   1.000
_cell.length_c   1.000
_cell.angle_alpha   90.00
_cell.angle_beta   90.00
_cell.angle_gamma   90.00
#
_symmetry.space_group_name_H-M   'P 1'
#
loop_
_entity.id
_entity.type
_entity.pdbx_description
1 polymer ?
#
loop_
_entity_poly.entity_id
_entity_poly.type
_entity_poly.pdbx_seq_one_letter_code
_entity_poly.pdbx_strand_id
1 'polypeptide(L)'
;NERLVYASLSAYGQDGPIGHRPAYDHIIQGMVGIMHTTGTPETAPNKVGSPYVDYATGLNGAFAVVAALMERERTGKGQRVDVAMLDTAMLLMASLAVSTMATGNSPPPVGNEAFSFSPSSGTYETTDGLLGLAANNEAQFQRLCHALGLAWLIDDERFAPANRKDNQMALRAEFAAAFAAKSAAEWEQILDEARVPAVRVRKMHEVLSEGQMEARGLMQPVPLPGLNREVSIPTLGFKAVSYTHLRAHETHN
;
A
#
# COMPACT_ATOMS: atom_id res chain seq x y z
N ASN A 1 -9.06 -33.83 19.03
CA ASN A 1 -8.11 -33.10 19.88
C ASN A 1 -8.72 -31.75 20.31
N GLU A 2 -9.02 -31.64 21.61
CA GLU A 2 -9.64 -30.44 22.18
C GLU A 2 -8.73 -29.20 22.12
N ARG A 3 -7.45 -29.40 21.97
CA ARG A 3 -6.46 -28.31 21.82
C ARG A 3 -6.13 -27.95 20.37
N LEU A 4 -6.80 -28.56 19.40
CA LEU A 4 -6.51 -28.27 17.98
C LEU A 4 -6.97 -26.87 17.60
N VAL A 5 -6.07 -26.07 17.06
CA VAL A 5 -6.41 -24.86 16.30
C VAL A 5 -6.48 -25.26 14.82
N TYR A 6 -7.66 -25.13 14.24
CA TYR A 6 -7.94 -25.49 12.85
C TYR A 6 -8.22 -24.23 12.05
N ALA A 7 -7.30 -23.82 11.20
CA ALA A 7 -7.46 -22.65 10.33
C ALA A 7 -7.93 -23.09 8.93
N SER A 8 -9.05 -22.53 8.52
CA SER A 8 -9.63 -22.70 7.18
C SER A 8 -9.50 -21.39 6.43
N LEU A 9 -8.76 -21.39 5.33
CA LEU A 9 -8.61 -20.23 4.43
C LEU A 9 -9.36 -20.52 3.13
N SER A 10 -10.25 -19.62 2.72
CA SER A 10 -11.07 -19.80 1.53
C SER A 10 -11.38 -18.47 0.85
N ALA A 11 -12.00 -18.54 -0.31
CA ALA A 11 -12.37 -17.34 -1.06
C ALA A 11 -13.48 -16.52 -0.38
N TYR A 12 -14.54 -17.19 0.08
CA TYR A 12 -15.79 -16.55 0.54
C TYR A 12 -16.19 -16.94 1.97
N GLY A 13 -15.35 -17.65 2.72
CA GLY A 13 -15.72 -18.25 4.00
C GLY A 13 -16.35 -19.63 3.82
N GLN A 14 -16.56 -20.30 4.96
CA GLN A 14 -17.13 -21.67 4.96
C GLN A 14 -18.66 -21.66 4.96
N ASP A 15 -19.27 -20.51 5.21
CA ASP A 15 -20.71 -20.32 5.32
C ASP A 15 -21.21 -19.27 4.32
N GLY A 16 -22.53 -19.11 4.22
CA GLY A 16 -23.16 -18.10 3.36
C GLY A 16 -23.51 -18.59 1.96
N PRO A 17 -24.23 -17.77 1.19
CA PRO A 17 -24.86 -18.19 -0.07
C PRO A 17 -23.86 -18.51 -1.19
N ILE A 18 -22.64 -18.02 -1.10
CA ILE A 18 -21.58 -18.19 -2.12
C ILE A 18 -20.32 -18.88 -1.60
N GLY A 19 -20.31 -19.39 -0.34
CA GLY A 19 -19.16 -20.04 0.25
C GLY A 19 -18.62 -21.23 -0.56
N HIS A 20 -19.46 -21.86 -1.37
CA HIS A 20 -19.11 -22.98 -2.24
C HIS A 20 -18.37 -22.58 -3.54
N ARG A 21 -18.32 -21.27 -3.87
CA ARG A 21 -17.74 -20.82 -5.13
C ARG A 21 -16.22 -20.77 -5.07
N PRO A 22 -15.51 -21.18 -6.14
CA PRO A 22 -14.08 -20.95 -6.26
C PRO A 22 -13.80 -19.49 -6.61
N ALA A 23 -12.65 -18.96 -6.15
CA ALA A 23 -12.13 -17.68 -6.59
C ALA A 23 -10.61 -17.64 -6.48
N TYR A 24 -10.05 -16.62 -7.09
CA TYR A 24 -8.66 -16.18 -7.01
C TYR A 24 -8.63 -14.70 -6.67
N ASP A 25 -7.46 -14.17 -6.39
CA ASP A 25 -7.22 -12.77 -6.03
C ASP A 25 -8.03 -11.77 -6.87
N HIS A 26 -7.88 -11.81 -8.20
CA HIS A 26 -8.54 -10.84 -9.10
C HIS A 26 -10.08 -10.99 -9.15
N ILE A 27 -10.61 -12.18 -8.85
CA ILE A 27 -12.05 -12.37 -8.76
C ILE A 27 -12.60 -11.66 -7.52
N ILE A 28 -11.89 -11.77 -6.40
CA ILE A 28 -12.26 -11.07 -5.17
C ILE A 28 -12.07 -9.55 -5.33
N GLN A 29 -11.03 -9.07 -6.00
CA GLN A 29 -10.88 -7.65 -6.34
C GLN A 29 -12.09 -7.10 -7.09
N GLY A 30 -12.61 -7.87 -8.06
CA GLY A 30 -13.84 -7.52 -8.78
C GLY A 30 -15.08 -7.51 -7.88
N MET A 31 -15.15 -8.44 -6.92
CA MET A 31 -16.29 -8.59 -6.01
C MET A 31 -16.44 -7.44 -5.01
N VAL A 32 -15.32 -6.92 -4.49
CA VAL A 32 -15.31 -5.90 -3.42
C VAL A 32 -15.17 -4.45 -3.91
N GLY A 33 -15.20 -4.24 -5.24
CA GLY A 33 -15.14 -2.90 -5.82
C GLY A 33 -13.75 -2.29 -5.97
N ILE A 34 -12.67 -2.99 -5.58
CA ILE A 34 -11.28 -2.50 -5.72
C ILE A 34 -10.98 -2.11 -7.17
N MET A 35 -11.43 -2.93 -8.13
CA MET A 35 -11.18 -2.66 -9.55
C MET A 35 -11.78 -1.35 -10.03
N HIS A 36 -12.95 -0.96 -9.50
CA HIS A 36 -13.59 0.30 -9.86
C HIS A 36 -12.93 1.54 -9.25
N THR A 37 -12.16 1.37 -8.19
CA THR A 37 -11.38 2.47 -7.58
C THR A 37 -9.96 2.56 -8.10
N THR A 38 -9.53 1.62 -8.95
CA THR A 38 -8.17 1.53 -9.50
C THR A 38 -8.15 1.97 -10.96
N GLY A 39 -7.24 2.87 -11.30
CA GLY A 39 -7.15 3.49 -12.62
C GLY A 39 -7.73 4.91 -12.65
N THR A 40 -7.92 5.43 -13.83
CA THR A 40 -8.55 6.73 -14.10
C THR A 40 -10.01 6.53 -14.54
N PRO A 41 -10.82 7.60 -14.65
CA PRO A 41 -12.17 7.50 -15.22
C PRO A 41 -12.22 6.83 -16.61
N GLU A 42 -11.15 6.99 -17.41
CA GLU A 42 -11.04 6.45 -18.76
C GLU A 42 -10.54 5.01 -18.78
N THR A 43 -9.79 4.57 -17.77
CA THR A 43 -9.13 3.26 -17.77
C THR A 43 -9.75 2.27 -16.78
N ALA A 44 -10.46 2.74 -15.76
CA ALA A 44 -11.12 1.85 -14.80
C ALA A 44 -12.27 1.04 -15.48
N PRO A 45 -12.55 -0.18 -15.03
CA PRO A 45 -11.98 -0.86 -13.86
C PRO A 45 -10.64 -1.55 -14.17
N ASN A 46 -9.66 -1.43 -13.26
CA ASN A 46 -8.38 -2.12 -13.36
C ASN A 46 -8.10 -2.96 -12.10
N LYS A 47 -7.53 -4.14 -12.28
CA LYS A 47 -7.00 -4.89 -11.13
C LYS A 47 -5.68 -4.28 -10.66
N VAL A 48 -5.39 -4.40 -9.37
CA VAL A 48 -4.04 -4.15 -8.83
C VAL A 48 -3.06 -5.16 -9.39
N GLY A 49 -1.85 -4.74 -9.73
CA GLY A 49 -0.86 -5.57 -10.42
C GLY A 49 -0.41 -6.81 -9.63
N SER A 50 -0.21 -6.68 -8.33
CA SER A 50 0.16 -7.77 -7.42
C SER A 50 -1.08 -8.52 -6.89
N PRO A 51 -0.99 -9.82 -6.56
CA PRO A 51 -2.05 -10.57 -5.89
C PRO A 51 -2.12 -10.20 -4.39
N TYR A 52 -2.38 -8.94 -4.09
CA TYR A 52 -2.29 -8.41 -2.74
C TYR A 52 -3.41 -8.90 -1.81
N VAL A 53 -4.56 -9.32 -2.32
CA VAL A 53 -5.63 -9.93 -1.53
C VAL A 53 -5.17 -11.27 -0.98
N ASP A 54 -4.49 -12.09 -1.80
CA ASP A 54 -3.92 -13.36 -1.38
C ASP A 54 -2.91 -13.16 -0.24
N TYR A 55 -1.96 -12.23 -0.42
CA TYR A 55 -0.96 -11.92 0.61
C TYR A 55 -1.57 -11.35 1.88
N ALA A 56 -2.53 -10.44 1.77
CA ALA A 56 -3.23 -9.87 2.92
C ALA A 56 -4.02 -10.94 3.67
N THR A 57 -4.66 -11.87 2.94
CA THR A 57 -5.39 -13.00 3.54
C THR A 57 -4.45 -13.95 4.28
N GLY A 58 -3.28 -14.22 3.71
CA GLY A 58 -2.24 -15.00 4.38
C GLY A 58 -1.76 -14.34 5.69
N LEU A 59 -1.50 -13.03 5.66
CA LEU A 59 -1.12 -12.27 6.86
C LEU A 59 -2.24 -12.24 7.91
N ASN A 60 -3.49 -12.00 7.48
CA ASN A 60 -4.65 -12.02 8.37
C ASN A 60 -4.86 -13.40 8.99
N GLY A 61 -4.69 -14.46 8.19
CA GLY A 61 -4.74 -15.84 8.65
C GLY A 61 -3.66 -16.16 9.68
N ALA A 62 -2.43 -15.73 9.45
CA ALA A 62 -1.34 -15.90 10.42
C ALA A 62 -1.66 -15.18 11.75
N PHE A 63 -2.16 -13.94 11.68
CA PHE A 63 -2.60 -13.18 12.86
C PHE A 63 -3.71 -13.92 13.63
N ALA A 64 -4.72 -14.41 12.91
CA ALA A 64 -5.83 -15.14 13.52
C ALA A 64 -5.39 -16.45 14.20
N VAL A 65 -4.44 -17.18 13.59
CA VAL A 65 -3.85 -18.39 14.18
C VAL A 65 -3.07 -18.06 15.44
N VAL A 66 -2.26 -16.99 15.44
CA VAL A 66 -1.53 -16.55 16.65
C VAL A 66 -2.51 -16.18 17.76
N ALA A 67 -3.57 -15.43 17.46
CA ALA A 67 -4.60 -15.11 18.45
C ALA A 67 -5.29 -16.36 19.02
N ALA A 68 -5.61 -17.31 18.17
CA ALA A 68 -6.21 -18.60 18.61
C ALA A 68 -5.24 -19.44 19.47
N LEU A 69 -3.95 -19.41 19.18
CA LEU A 69 -2.93 -20.06 19.99
C LEU A 69 -2.79 -19.39 21.36
N MET A 70 -2.79 -18.07 21.43
CA MET A 70 -2.77 -17.34 22.71
C MET A 70 -4.00 -17.67 23.57
N GLU A 71 -5.18 -17.70 22.95
CA GLU A 71 -6.40 -18.08 23.64
C GLU A 71 -6.35 -19.54 24.13
N ARG A 72 -5.79 -20.44 23.32
CA ARG A 72 -5.58 -21.84 23.72
C ARG A 72 -4.67 -21.97 24.95
N GLU A 73 -3.61 -21.17 25.05
CA GLU A 73 -2.73 -21.19 26.23
C GLU A 73 -3.46 -20.71 27.49
N ARG A 74 -4.41 -19.80 27.37
CA ARG A 74 -5.23 -19.31 28.48
C ARG A 74 -6.35 -20.28 28.89
N THR A 75 -7.00 -20.92 27.92
CA THR A 75 -8.22 -21.74 28.15
C THR A 75 -7.98 -23.23 28.15
N GLY A 76 -6.85 -23.69 27.63
CA GLY A 76 -6.59 -25.10 27.35
C GLY A 76 -7.31 -25.65 26.12
N LYS A 77 -8.15 -24.87 25.45
CA LYS A 77 -8.99 -25.31 24.33
C LYS A 77 -8.54 -24.70 23.01
N GLY A 78 -8.52 -25.52 21.98
CA GLY A 78 -8.37 -25.07 20.59
C GLY A 78 -9.67 -24.49 20.04
N GLN A 79 -9.62 -23.99 18.79
CA GLN A 79 -10.79 -23.46 18.11
C GLN A 79 -10.63 -23.54 16.59
N ARG A 80 -11.74 -23.41 15.88
CA ARG A 80 -11.73 -23.21 14.44
C ARG A 80 -11.57 -21.71 14.15
N VAL A 81 -10.74 -21.40 13.17
CA VAL A 81 -10.56 -20.05 12.60
C VAL A 81 -10.96 -20.13 11.14
N ASP A 82 -11.91 -19.30 10.73
CA ASP A 82 -12.35 -19.17 9.34
C ASP A 82 -11.88 -17.83 8.80
N VAL A 83 -11.10 -17.86 7.74
CA VAL A 83 -10.49 -16.67 7.12
C VAL A 83 -10.87 -16.64 5.65
N ALA A 84 -11.62 -15.61 5.25
CA ALA A 84 -12.03 -15.44 3.87
C ALA A 84 -11.24 -14.34 3.17
N MET A 85 -10.92 -14.57 1.90
CA MET A 85 -10.35 -13.52 1.03
C MET A 85 -11.31 -12.34 0.89
N LEU A 86 -12.62 -12.62 0.76
CA LEU A 86 -13.66 -11.58 0.68
C LEU A 86 -13.63 -10.67 1.91
N ASP A 87 -13.61 -11.24 3.12
CA ASP A 87 -13.61 -10.49 4.37
C ASP A 87 -12.35 -9.64 4.52
N THR A 88 -11.20 -10.24 4.18
CA THR A 88 -9.92 -9.52 4.20
C THR A 88 -9.92 -8.37 3.18
N ALA A 89 -10.41 -8.58 1.96
CA ALA A 89 -10.48 -7.54 0.95
C ALA A 89 -11.45 -6.42 1.36
N MET A 90 -12.58 -6.74 1.99
CA MET A 90 -13.50 -5.74 2.56
C MET A 90 -12.86 -4.95 3.69
N LEU A 91 -12.04 -5.58 4.53
CA LEU A 91 -11.26 -4.88 5.56
C LEU A 91 -10.28 -3.87 4.93
N LEU A 92 -9.60 -4.24 3.85
CA LEU A 92 -8.72 -3.30 3.11
C LEU A 92 -9.49 -2.13 2.47
N MET A 93 -10.78 -2.33 2.17
CA MET A 93 -11.67 -1.31 1.62
C MET A 93 -12.50 -0.57 2.69
N ALA A 94 -12.23 -0.77 3.98
CA ALA A 94 -13.11 -0.34 5.07
C ALA A 94 -13.46 1.15 5.03
N SER A 95 -12.50 2.05 4.77
CA SER A 95 -12.76 3.49 4.69
C SER A 95 -13.69 3.87 3.55
N LEU A 96 -13.52 3.23 2.38
CA LEU A 96 -14.36 3.44 1.20
C LEU A 96 -15.75 2.85 1.41
N ALA A 97 -15.85 1.68 2.01
CA ALA A 97 -17.12 1.03 2.33
C ALA A 97 -17.93 1.89 3.31
N VAL A 98 -17.32 2.39 4.39
CA VAL A 98 -17.99 3.28 5.36
C VAL A 98 -18.44 4.58 4.70
N SER A 99 -17.60 5.20 3.87
CA SER A 99 -17.95 6.39 3.11
C SER A 99 -19.15 6.15 2.18
N THR A 100 -19.13 5.03 1.46
CA THR A 100 -20.22 4.63 0.57
C THR A 100 -21.53 4.42 1.33
N MET A 101 -21.49 3.73 2.46
CA MET A 101 -22.67 3.54 3.31
C MET A 101 -23.23 4.86 3.86
N ALA A 102 -22.35 5.81 4.23
CA ALA A 102 -22.75 7.09 4.77
C ALA A 102 -23.33 8.06 3.73
N THR A 103 -22.82 8.01 2.50
CA THR A 103 -23.17 8.98 1.45
C THR A 103 -24.08 8.42 0.36
N GLY A 104 -24.18 7.10 0.23
CA GLY A 104 -24.85 6.42 -0.87
C GLY A 104 -24.06 6.43 -2.19
N ASN A 105 -22.87 7.03 -2.22
CA ASN A 105 -22.07 7.21 -3.43
C ASN A 105 -20.84 6.29 -3.41
N SER A 106 -20.65 5.53 -4.47
CA SER A 106 -19.40 4.78 -4.68
C SER A 106 -18.25 5.74 -5.02
N PRO A 107 -17.04 5.51 -4.48
CA PRO A 107 -15.89 6.35 -4.78
C PRO A 107 -15.47 6.19 -6.25
N PRO A 108 -15.14 7.29 -6.95
CA PRO A 108 -14.64 7.23 -8.31
C PRO A 108 -13.19 6.72 -8.34
N PRO A 109 -12.72 6.22 -9.49
CA PRO A 109 -11.29 6.00 -9.70
C PRO A 109 -10.56 7.35 -9.79
N VAL A 110 -9.47 7.47 -9.06
CA VAL A 110 -8.73 8.74 -8.92
C VAL A 110 -7.34 8.71 -9.58
N GLY A 111 -7.00 7.61 -10.25
CA GLY A 111 -5.68 7.42 -10.87
C GLY A 111 -4.58 7.47 -9.82
N ASN A 112 -3.59 8.32 -10.06
CA ASN A 112 -2.46 8.57 -9.17
C ASN A 112 -2.66 9.79 -8.26
N GLU A 113 -3.86 10.35 -8.24
CA GLU A 113 -4.18 11.44 -7.31
C GLU A 113 -4.27 10.90 -5.87
N ALA A 114 -3.95 11.75 -4.91
CA ALA A 114 -4.20 11.40 -3.52
C ALA A 114 -5.70 11.30 -3.26
N PHE A 115 -6.09 10.39 -2.39
CA PHE A 115 -7.48 10.19 -1.98
C PHE A 115 -8.12 11.45 -1.37
N SER A 116 -7.30 12.34 -0.82
CA SER A 116 -7.72 13.65 -0.32
C SER A 116 -8.03 14.68 -1.40
N PHE A 117 -7.68 14.40 -2.66
CA PHE A 117 -7.69 15.36 -3.78
C PHE A 117 -6.86 16.63 -3.49
N SER A 118 -5.89 16.53 -2.60
CA SER A 118 -4.98 17.65 -2.32
C SER A 118 -4.01 17.85 -3.48
N PRO A 119 -3.87 19.04 -4.06
CA PRO A 119 -2.92 19.30 -5.14
C PRO A 119 -1.46 19.15 -4.72
N SER A 120 -1.18 19.17 -3.42
CA SER A 120 0.16 18.90 -2.88
C SER A 120 0.39 17.41 -2.55
N SER A 121 -0.47 16.53 -3.06
CA SER A 121 -0.35 15.06 -2.93
C SER A 121 -0.80 14.38 -4.23
N GLY A 122 -0.17 13.25 -4.57
CA GLY A 122 -0.41 12.54 -5.82
C GLY A 122 0.89 12.29 -6.58
N THR A 123 0.83 12.21 -7.92
CA THR A 123 2.04 12.09 -8.75
C THR A 123 2.17 13.24 -9.72
N TYR A 124 3.43 13.54 -10.07
CA TYR A 124 3.81 14.57 -11.02
C TYR A 124 4.78 14.02 -12.04
N GLU A 125 4.61 14.43 -13.30
CA GLU A 125 5.57 14.17 -14.38
C GLU A 125 6.85 14.99 -14.14
N THR A 126 7.98 14.37 -14.42
CA THR A 126 9.32 14.99 -14.39
C THR A 126 10.01 14.78 -15.73
N THR A 127 11.27 15.17 -15.88
CA THR A 127 11.97 14.97 -17.15
C THR A 127 12.20 13.52 -17.54
N ASP A 128 12.12 12.57 -16.59
CA ASP A 128 12.49 11.16 -16.80
C ASP A 128 11.55 10.12 -16.16
N GLY A 129 10.43 10.58 -15.59
CA GLY A 129 9.47 9.67 -14.98
C GLY A 129 8.52 10.38 -14.01
N LEU A 130 7.93 9.60 -13.11
CA LEU A 130 6.96 10.10 -12.13
C LEU A 130 7.59 10.31 -10.75
N LEU A 131 7.20 11.40 -10.11
CA LEU A 131 7.47 11.68 -8.71
C LEU A 131 6.17 11.55 -7.90
N GLY A 132 6.14 10.69 -6.89
CA GLY A 132 5.09 10.65 -5.87
C GLY A 132 5.35 11.71 -4.81
N LEU A 133 4.32 12.44 -4.42
CA LEU A 133 4.38 13.56 -3.48
C LEU A 133 3.26 13.45 -2.43
N ALA A 134 3.56 13.80 -1.18
CA ALA A 134 2.57 13.82 -0.09
C ALA A 134 2.83 14.95 0.92
N ALA A 135 2.63 16.20 0.52
CA ALA A 135 2.67 17.36 1.41
C ALA A 135 1.28 17.63 2.00
N ASN A 136 0.93 16.89 3.08
CA ASN A 136 -0.43 16.80 3.61
C ASN A 136 -0.78 17.80 4.72
N ASN A 137 0.16 18.65 5.15
CA ASN A 137 -0.09 19.68 6.13
C ASN A 137 0.56 21.01 5.72
N GLU A 138 0.16 22.10 6.37
CA GLU A 138 0.59 23.45 6.02
C GLU A 138 2.11 23.64 6.06
N ALA A 139 2.78 23.09 7.08
CA ALA A 139 4.23 23.18 7.18
C ALA A 139 4.96 22.44 6.04
N GLN A 140 4.40 21.32 5.58
CA GLN A 140 4.93 20.60 4.42
C GLN A 140 4.65 21.35 3.12
N PHE A 141 3.46 21.95 2.98
CA PHE A 141 3.12 22.78 1.84
C PHE A 141 4.07 23.98 1.67
N GLN A 142 4.35 24.71 2.74
CA GLN A 142 5.27 25.85 2.71
C GLN A 142 6.70 25.40 2.34
N ARG A 143 7.18 24.30 2.92
CA ARG A 143 8.49 23.73 2.55
C ARG A 143 8.55 23.31 1.09
N LEU A 144 7.46 22.71 0.58
CA LEU A 144 7.32 22.35 -0.83
C LEU A 144 7.43 23.59 -1.71
N CYS A 145 6.68 24.65 -1.41
CA CYS A 145 6.72 25.90 -2.18
C CYS A 145 8.14 26.49 -2.21
N HIS A 146 8.83 26.49 -1.07
CA HIS A 146 10.21 26.94 -1.02
C HIS A 146 11.16 26.06 -1.85
N ALA A 147 11.06 24.75 -1.72
CA ALA A 147 11.88 23.80 -2.47
C ALA A 147 11.69 23.89 -3.99
N LEU A 148 10.48 24.20 -4.43
CA LEU A 148 10.15 24.41 -5.84
C LEU A 148 10.53 25.81 -6.35
N GLY A 149 10.96 26.75 -5.50
CA GLY A 149 11.17 28.14 -5.88
C GLY A 149 9.87 28.94 -6.10
N LEU A 150 8.77 28.45 -5.55
CA LEU A 150 7.42 29.01 -5.70
C LEU A 150 6.92 29.62 -4.38
N ALA A 151 7.80 30.24 -3.61
CA ALA A 151 7.46 30.80 -2.29
C ALA A 151 6.28 31.80 -2.34
N TRP A 152 6.08 32.49 -3.47
CA TRP A 152 4.97 33.40 -3.69
C TRP A 152 3.58 32.74 -3.56
N LEU A 153 3.47 31.41 -3.78
CA LEU A 153 2.22 30.69 -3.61
C LEU A 153 1.73 30.67 -2.15
N ILE A 154 2.63 30.86 -1.19
CA ILE A 154 2.30 30.85 0.24
C ILE A 154 1.45 32.08 0.60
N ASP A 155 1.77 33.22 -0.02
CA ASP A 155 1.12 34.50 0.24
C ASP A 155 -0.04 34.79 -0.72
N ASP A 156 -0.27 33.92 -1.71
CA ASP A 156 -1.37 34.05 -2.65
C ASP A 156 -2.68 33.61 -2.01
N GLU A 157 -3.64 34.54 -1.90
CA GLU A 157 -4.93 34.31 -1.26
C GLU A 157 -5.73 33.15 -1.91
N ARG A 158 -5.52 32.88 -3.21
CA ARG A 158 -6.13 31.75 -3.91
C ARG A 158 -5.72 30.40 -3.29
N PHE A 159 -4.49 30.34 -2.76
CA PHE A 159 -3.89 29.12 -2.22
C PHE A 159 -3.81 29.08 -0.70
N ALA A 160 -4.43 30.04 -0.01
CA ALA A 160 -4.68 29.96 1.43
C ALA A 160 -5.45 28.69 1.78
N PRO A 161 -5.27 28.10 2.98
CA PRO A 161 -5.88 26.80 3.35
C PRO A 161 -7.38 26.70 3.07
N ALA A 162 -8.13 27.79 3.27
CA ALA A 162 -9.58 27.82 3.03
C ALA A 162 -9.97 27.79 1.55
N ASN A 163 -9.12 28.34 0.66
CA ASN A 163 -9.43 28.54 -0.77
C ASN A 163 -8.73 27.51 -1.65
N ARG A 164 -7.75 26.79 -1.12
CA ARG A 164 -6.86 25.88 -1.86
C ARG A 164 -7.60 24.79 -2.63
N LYS A 165 -8.67 24.26 -2.04
CA LYS A 165 -9.48 23.22 -2.66
C LYS A 165 -10.17 23.73 -3.94
N ASP A 166 -10.72 24.91 -3.91
CA ASP A 166 -11.46 25.49 -5.04
C ASP A 166 -10.50 25.91 -6.17
N ASN A 167 -9.23 26.17 -5.84
CA ASN A 167 -8.17 26.55 -6.76
C ASN A 167 -7.17 25.42 -7.04
N GLN A 168 -7.54 24.17 -6.73
CA GLN A 168 -6.64 23.01 -6.83
C GLN A 168 -6.04 22.81 -8.23
N MET A 169 -6.80 23.05 -9.29
CA MET A 169 -6.33 22.89 -10.66
C MET A 169 -5.23 23.90 -11.01
N ALA A 170 -5.40 25.16 -10.59
CA ALA A 170 -4.40 26.21 -10.80
C ALA A 170 -3.11 25.90 -10.01
N LEU A 171 -3.24 25.51 -8.74
CA LEU A 171 -2.08 25.15 -7.93
C LEU A 171 -1.34 23.93 -8.47
N ARG A 172 -2.10 22.93 -8.94
CA ARG A 172 -1.51 21.74 -9.57
C ARG A 172 -0.74 22.07 -10.83
N ALA A 173 -1.22 23.02 -11.63
CA ALA A 173 -0.51 23.48 -12.84
C ALA A 173 0.84 24.15 -12.50
N GLU A 174 0.89 24.97 -11.44
CA GLU A 174 2.15 25.57 -10.97
C GLU A 174 3.16 24.51 -10.52
N PHE A 175 2.72 23.52 -9.74
CA PHE A 175 3.58 22.43 -9.32
C PHE A 175 4.04 21.57 -10.50
N ALA A 176 3.14 21.24 -11.43
CA ALA A 176 3.49 20.46 -12.62
C ALA A 176 4.56 21.17 -13.48
N ALA A 177 4.42 22.48 -13.67
CA ALA A 177 5.42 23.28 -14.40
C ALA A 177 6.78 23.26 -13.72
N ALA A 178 6.82 23.35 -12.37
CA ALA A 178 8.06 23.28 -11.62
C ALA A 178 8.69 21.89 -11.69
N PHE A 179 7.92 20.83 -11.50
CA PHE A 179 8.42 19.45 -11.51
C PHE A 179 8.97 19.03 -12.88
N ALA A 180 8.44 19.56 -13.96
CA ALA A 180 8.94 19.31 -15.31
C ALA A 180 10.37 19.83 -15.57
N ALA A 181 10.97 20.60 -14.66
CA ALA A 181 12.30 21.19 -14.83
C ALA A 181 13.48 20.26 -14.48
N LYS A 182 13.28 19.18 -13.74
CA LYS A 182 14.33 18.27 -13.26
C LYS A 182 13.88 16.82 -13.33
N SER A 183 14.84 15.90 -13.12
CA SER A 183 14.57 14.46 -13.00
C SER A 183 13.85 14.11 -11.70
N ALA A 184 13.18 12.98 -11.69
CA ALA A 184 12.53 12.46 -10.48
C ALA A 184 13.54 12.21 -9.35
N ALA A 185 14.75 11.77 -9.69
CA ALA A 185 15.82 11.52 -8.71
C ALA A 185 16.35 12.84 -8.10
N GLU A 186 16.54 13.89 -8.89
CA GLU A 186 16.94 15.21 -8.37
C GLU A 186 15.85 15.79 -7.45
N TRP A 187 14.58 15.70 -7.85
CA TRP A 187 13.48 16.16 -7.01
C TRP A 187 13.33 15.35 -5.71
N GLU A 188 13.52 14.04 -5.76
CA GLU A 188 13.50 13.20 -4.56
C GLU A 188 14.53 13.68 -3.54
N GLN A 189 15.76 13.97 -3.97
CA GLN A 189 16.82 14.50 -3.11
C GLN A 189 16.48 15.89 -2.56
N ILE A 190 16.07 16.83 -3.40
CA ILE A 190 15.72 18.20 -2.99
C ILE A 190 14.60 18.19 -1.94
N LEU A 191 13.59 17.35 -2.16
CA LEU A 191 12.42 17.28 -1.28
C LEU A 191 12.74 16.52 0.03
N ASP A 192 13.64 15.54 0.00
CA ASP A 192 14.14 14.88 1.23
C ASP A 192 14.88 15.89 2.12
N GLU A 193 15.80 16.67 1.57
CA GLU A 193 16.51 17.74 2.27
C GLU A 193 15.55 18.78 2.85
N ALA A 194 14.47 19.09 2.12
CA ALA A 194 13.39 19.98 2.58
C ALA A 194 12.42 19.32 3.57
N ARG A 195 12.57 18.02 3.88
CA ARG A 195 11.66 17.24 4.71
C ARG A 195 10.21 17.26 4.19
N VAL A 196 10.05 17.14 2.89
CA VAL A 196 8.78 16.96 2.20
C VAL A 196 8.71 15.52 1.72
N PRO A 197 7.70 14.73 2.12
CA PRO A 197 7.58 13.35 1.68
C PRO A 197 7.40 13.27 0.17
N ALA A 198 8.40 12.73 -0.50
CA ALA A 198 8.39 12.50 -1.94
C ALA A 198 9.26 11.30 -2.30
N VAL A 199 8.94 10.66 -3.43
CA VAL A 199 9.67 9.50 -3.90
C VAL A 199 9.56 9.40 -5.42
N ARG A 200 10.64 9.10 -6.12
CA ARG A 200 10.53 8.73 -7.53
C ARG A 200 9.80 7.38 -7.66
N VAL A 201 8.92 7.23 -8.62
CA VAL A 201 8.21 5.97 -8.88
C VAL A 201 9.19 4.98 -9.51
N ARG A 202 9.48 3.89 -8.79
CA ARG A 202 10.52 2.91 -9.16
C ARG A 202 9.93 1.67 -9.79
N LYS A 203 10.69 1.07 -10.70
CA LYS A 203 10.45 -0.28 -11.18
C LYS A 203 10.97 -1.30 -10.17
N MET A 204 10.46 -2.54 -10.20
CA MET A 204 10.80 -3.57 -9.23
C MET A 204 12.31 -3.84 -9.13
N HIS A 205 13.02 -3.89 -10.25
CA HIS A 205 14.47 -4.14 -10.25
C HIS A 205 15.28 -3.00 -9.60
N GLU A 206 14.78 -1.77 -9.66
CA GLU A 206 15.39 -0.62 -9.00
C GLU A 206 15.20 -0.72 -7.47
N VAL A 207 13.99 -1.07 -7.02
CA VAL A 207 13.69 -1.25 -5.59
C VAL A 207 14.58 -2.34 -4.98
N LEU A 208 14.79 -3.46 -5.68
CA LEU A 208 15.61 -4.56 -5.19
C LEU A 208 17.09 -4.21 -5.03
N SER A 209 17.56 -3.15 -5.69
CA SER A 209 18.94 -2.63 -5.55
C SER A 209 19.07 -1.51 -4.51
N GLU A 210 17.98 -1.10 -3.86
CA GLU A 210 18.02 -0.03 -2.86
C GLU A 210 18.63 -0.51 -1.54
N GLY A 211 19.59 0.25 -1.00
CA GLY A 211 20.28 -0.08 0.25
C GLY A 211 19.37 -0.23 1.47
N GLN A 212 18.15 0.32 1.43
CA GLN A 212 17.18 0.16 2.50
C GLN A 212 16.71 -1.28 2.67
N MET A 213 16.60 -2.06 1.58
CA MET A 213 16.21 -3.47 1.62
C MET A 213 17.29 -4.29 2.36
N GLU A 214 18.56 -4.02 2.08
CA GLU A 214 19.70 -4.63 2.75
C GLU A 214 19.78 -4.22 4.23
N ALA A 215 19.72 -2.92 4.53
CA ALA A 215 19.76 -2.39 5.88
C ALA A 215 18.62 -2.92 6.77
N ARG A 216 17.46 -3.21 6.19
CA ARG A 216 16.34 -3.86 6.86
C ARG A 216 16.52 -5.38 6.99
N GLY A 217 17.45 -6.00 6.27
CA GLY A 217 17.56 -7.46 6.15
C GLY A 217 16.27 -8.07 5.62
N LEU A 218 15.61 -7.35 4.69
CA LEU A 218 14.31 -7.77 4.17
C LEU A 218 14.43 -8.96 3.24
N MET A 219 15.54 -9.04 2.50
CA MET A 219 15.77 -10.09 1.51
C MET A 219 16.69 -11.16 2.08
N GLN A 220 16.29 -12.42 2.01
CA GLN A 220 17.10 -13.57 2.42
C GLN A 220 17.46 -14.45 1.22
N PRO A 221 18.73 -14.83 1.06
CA PRO A 221 19.14 -15.72 0.01
C PRO A 221 18.55 -17.12 0.23
N VAL A 222 18.04 -17.72 -0.83
CA VAL A 222 17.51 -19.08 -0.84
C VAL A 222 18.13 -19.84 -2.00
N PRO A 223 18.75 -21.01 -1.76
CA PRO A 223 19.22 -21.86 -2.82
C PRO A 223 18.02 -22.44 -3.58
N LEU A 224 17.96 -22.19 -4.88
CA LEU A 224 16.95 -22.81 -5.74
C LEU A 224 17.57 -23.95 -6.54
N PRO A 225 17.10 -25.19 -6.35
CA PRO A 225 17.58 -26.32 -7.14
C PRO A 225 17.43 -26.07 -8.65
N GLY A 226 18.49 -26.25 -9.40
CA GLY A 226 18.51 -26.09 -10.86
C GLY A 226 18.80 -24.66 -11.37
N LEU A 227 18.98 -23.68 -10.48
CA LEU A 227 19.46 -22.35 -10.84
C LEU A 227 20.93 -22.18 -10.41
N ASN A 228 21.80 -21.83 -11.35
CA ASN A 228 23.20 -21.49 -11.05
C ASN A 228 23.38 -20.07 -10.51
N ARG A 229 22.38 -19.56 -9.83
CA ARG A 229 22.40 -18.23 -9.18
C ARG A 229 21.61 -18.27 -7.89
N GLU A 230 22.04 -17.46 -6.94
CA GLU A 230 21.31 -17.22 -5.72
C GLU A 230 20.10 -16.30 -5.99
N VAL A 231 18.96 -16.61 -5.38
CA VAL A 231 17.75 -15.79 -5.43
C VAL A 231 17.37 -15.43 -4.00
N SER A 232 17.05 -14.18 -3.77
CA SER A 232 16.59 -13.75 -2.46
C SER A 232 15.09 -13.60 -2.45
N ILE A 233 14.46 -14.00 -1.35
CA ILE A 233 13.03 -13.83 -1.09
C ILE A 233 12.79 -12.80 0.02
N PRO A 234 11.69 -12.04 -0.03
CA PRO A 234 11.31 -11.16 1.06
C PRO A 234 10.98 -11.97 2.32
N THR A 235 11.45 -11.49 3.46
CA THR A 235 11.15 -12.03 4.78
C THR A 235 9.86 -11.43 5.34
N LEU A 236 9.62 -11.63 6.64
CA LEU A 236 8.49 -11.01 7.32
C LEU A 236 8.63 -9.47 7.35
N GLY A 237 7.51 -8.76 7.23
CA GLY A 237 7.46 -7.30 7.23
C GLY A 237 7.77 -6.64 8.58
N PHE A 238 8.27 -7.39 9.56
CA PHE A 238 8.65 -6.88 10.87
C PHE A 238 9.94 -7.52 11.37
N LYS A 239 10.61 -6.83 12.30
CA LYS A 239 11.76 -7.37 13.07
C LYS A 239 11.34 -7.45 14.53
N ALA A 240 11.53 -8.63 15.14
CA ALA A 240 11.46 -8.78 16.60
C ALA A 240 12.77 -8.23 17.19
N VAL A 241 12.72 -7.04 17.79
CA VAL A 241 13.93 -6.30 18.22
C VAL A 241 14.72 -7.03 19.31
N SER A 242 14.06 -7.91 20.07
CA SER A 242 14.69 -8.73 21.14
C SER A 242 15.31 -10.03 20.63
N TYR A 243 15.04 -10.43 19.38
CA TYR A 243 15.59 -11.63 18.77
C TYR A 243 16.26 -11.26 17.45
N THR A 244 17.56 -11.42 17.41
CA THR A 244 18.38 -11.05 16.26
C THR A 244 18.22 -11.96 15.05
N HIS A 245 17.58 -13.13 15.19
CA HIS A 245 17.37 -14.07 14.08
C HIS A 245 16.11 -14.91 14.28
N LEU A 246 15.11 -14.74 13.41
CA LEU A 246 14.28 -15.86 13.01
C LEU A 246 15.12 -16.70 12.05
N ARG A 247 15.87 -17.68 12.56
CA ARG A 247 16.54 -18.64 11.70
C ARG A 247 15.46 -19.39 10.92
N ALA A 248 15.59 -19.47 9.60
CA ALA A 248 14.91 -20.47 8.80
C ALA A 248 15.17 -21.82 9.48
N HIS A 249 14.14 -22.62 9.71
CA HIS A 249 14.26 -23.95 10.29
C HIS A 249 15.34 -24.70 9.52
N GLU A 250 16.45 -25.00 10.20
CA GLU A 250 17.35 -26.04 9.77
C GLU A 250 16.51 -27.33 9.77
N THR A 251 16.13 -27.80 8.61
CA THR A 251 15.63 -29.18 8.45
C THR A 251 16.80 -30.09 8.78
N HIS A 252 16.85 -30.56 10.02
CA HIS A 252 17.70 -31.68 10.35
C HIS A 252 17.16 -32.91 9.62
N ASN A 253 18.00 -33.45 8.76
CA ASN A 253 17.85 -34.79 8.16
C ASN A 253 17.81 -35.88 9.25
#